data_d1460c1740563b6ea2312c51d3be111a
#
_entry.id   d1460c1740563b6ea2312c51d3be111a
#
_cell.length_a   1.000
_cell.length_b   1.000
_cell.length_c   1.000
_cell.angle_alpha   90.00
_cell.angle_beta   90.00
_cell.angle_gamma   90.00
#
_symmetry.space_group_name_H-M   'P 1'
#
loop_
_entity.id
_entity.type
_entity.pdbx_description
1 polymer ?
#
loop_
_entity_poly.entity_id
_entity_poly.type
_entity_poly.pdbx_seq_one_letter_code
_entity_poly.pdbx_strand_id
1 'polypeptide(L)'
;MRARIFSIVAILLVAYLATAAHASMQDDVDQAVTIIERFQEIPEKAIPTAVMREAKGLAILNVTKAGFIITGRGGTGIVVARIEKGWSGPSAIGTGGIGFGFQAGAQVSELVIVLNTPEAVNAFSKGGNVTLGGALSVAAGPIGRDAEASLTLGAAIYTYSRSQGLFAGVSLEGTVIATRDEANAEYYGKPVEAKDILAGKVEPPAGARKLRDVLSKY
;
A
#
# COMPACT_ATOMS: atom_id res chain seq x y z
N MET A 1 -19.50 -34.87 -9.77
CA MET A 1 -19.69 -33.99 -8.60
C MET A 1 -18.46 -33.15 -8.32
N ARG A 2 -17.25 -33.70 -8.28
CA ARG A 2 -15.99 -32.95 -8.02
C ARG A 2 -15.71 -31.82 -9.01
N ALA A 3 -15.90 -32.02 -10.32
CA ALA A 3 -15.67 -30.97 -11.34
C ALA A 3 -16.61 -29.77 -11.19
N ARG A 4 -17.86 -29.98 -10.80
CA ARG A 4 -18.82 -28.88 -10.57
C ARG A 4 -18.48 -28.04 -9.33
N ILE A 5 -17.95 -28.67 -8.28
CA ILE A 5 -17.48 -27.96 -7.09
C ILE A 5 -16.27 -27.09 -7.42
N PHE A 6 -15.32 -27.60 -8.22
CA PHE A 6 -14.17 -26.82 -8.68
C PHE A 6 -14.58 -25.61 -9.53
N SER A 7 -15.55 -25.78 -10.43
CA SER A 7 -16.07 -24.66 -11.23
C SER A 7 -16.75 -23.59 -10.36
N ILE A 8 -17.53 -23.99 -9.37
CA ILE A 8 -18.22 -23.04 -8.47
C ILE A 8 -17.22 -22.27 -7.61
N VAL A 9 -16.21 -22.95 -7.06
CA VAL A 9 -15.16 -22.31 -6.27
C VAL A 9 -14.34 -21.33 -7.13
N ALA A 10 -14.01 -21.69 -8.37
CA ALA A 10 -13.31 -20.81 -9.29
C ALA A 10 -14.14 -19.57 -9.66
N ILE A 11 -15.46 -19.74 -9.90
CA ILE A 11 -16.36 -18.63 -10.20
C ILE A 11 -16.53 -17.71 -8.99
N LEU A 12 -16.66 -18.25 -7.78
CA LEU A 12 -16.75 -17.46 -6.55
C LEU A 12 -15.44 -16.71 -6.28
N LEU A 13 -14.29 -17.30 -6.58
CA LEU A 13 -12.99 -16.66 -6.43
C LEU A 13 -12.83 -15.51 -7.44
N VAL A 14 -13.24 -15.70 -8.68
CA VAL A 14 -13.22 -14.65 -9.72
C VAL A 14 -14.19 -13.53 -9.37
N ALA A 15 -15.39 -13.86 -8.88
CA ALA A 15 -16.38 -12.88 -8.44
C ALA A 15 -15.86 -12.07 -7.22
N TYR A 16 -15.19 -12.71 -6.27
CA TYR A 16 -14.60 -12.04 -5.10
C TYR A 16 -13.43 -11.12 -5.50
N LEU A 17 -12.58 -11.55 -6.42
CA LEU A 17 -11.50 -10.71 -6.95
C LEU A 17 -12.05 -9.52 -7.77
N ALA A 18 -13.18 -9.70 -8.44
CA ALA A 18 -13.84 -8.62 -9.18
C ALA A 18 -14.46 -7.57 -8.24
N THR A 19 -14.98 -7.97 -7.07
CA THR A 19 -15.51 -6.99 -6.10
C THR A 19 -14.42 -6.19 -5.41
N ALA A 20 -13.25 -6.76 -5.18
CA ALA A 20 -12.08 -6.04 -4.66
C ALA A 20 -11.56 -4.98 -5.65
N ALA A 21 -11.81 -5.16 -6.96
CA ALA A 21 -11.45 -4.19 -7.99
C ALA A 21 -12.38 -2.94 -8.04
N HIS A 22 -13.47 -2.93 -7.28
CA HIS A 22 -14.47 -1.85 -7.25
C HIS A 22 -14.46 -1.02 -5.95
N ALA A 23 -13.45 -1.20 -5.08
CA ALA A 23 -13.29 -0.29 -3.95
C ALA A 23 -13.09 1.14 -4.49
N SER A 24 -13.95 2.06 -4.04
CA SER A 24 -13.79 3.47 -4.40
C SER A 24 -12.47 3.98 -3.84
N MET A 25 -11.88 5.00 -4.48
CA MET A 25 -10.66 5.59 -3.92
C MET A 25 -10.90 6.22 -2.54
N GLN A 26 -12.13 6.64 -2.23
CA GLN A 26 -12.46 7.13 -0.90
C GLN A 26 -12.36 6.01 0.15
N ASP A 27 -12.80 4.79 -0.18
CA ASP A 27 -12.65 3.63 0.71
C ASP A 27 -11.16 3.31 0.95
N ASP A 28 -10.33 3.40 -0.09
CA ASP A 28 -8.88 3.22 0.02
C ASP A 28 -8.24 4.30 0.93
N VAL A 29 -8.70 5.55 0.85
CA VAL A 29 -8.26 6.66 1.71
C VAL A 29 -8.66 6.43 3.17
N ASP A 30 -9.91 6.05 3.43
CA ASP A 30 -10.41 5.78 4.78
C ASP A 30 -9.72 4.55 5.38
N GLN A 31 -9.47 3.56 4.58
CA GLN A 31 -8.71 2.37 4.98
C GLN A 31 -7.26 2.70 5.30
N ALA A 32 -6.61 3.58 4.52
CA ALA A 32 -5.26 4.01 4.80
C ALA A 32 -5.14 4.70 6.16
N VAL A 33 -6.11 5.53 6.55
CA VAL A 33 -6.18 6.12 7.89
C VAL A 33 -6.23 5.02 8.96
N THR A 34 -7.15 4.07 8.79
CA THR A 34 -7.30 2.94 9.73
C THR A 34 -6.03 2.11 9.85
N ILE A 35 -5.36 1.84 8.73
CA ILE A 35 -4.11 1.07 8.69
C ILE A 35 -3.02 1.81 9.48
N ILE A 36 -2.82 3.11 9.25
CA ILE A 36 -1.81 3.90 9.97
C ILE A 36 -2.10 3.91 11.47
N GLU A 37 -3.34 4.13 11.88
CA GLU A 37 -3.74 4.12 13.29
C GLU A 37 -3.43 2.75 13.93
N ARG A 38 -3.76 1.65 13.27
CA ARG A 38 -3.48 0.28 13.74
C ARG A 38 -2.00 -0.03 13.87
N PHE A 39 -1.15 0.49 12.96
CA PHE A 39 0.30 0.31 13.06
C PHE A 39 0.92 1.08 14.22
N GLN A 40 0.17 1.96 14.89
CA GLN A 40 0.61 2.74 16.05
C GLN A 40 -0.02 2.26 17.37
N GLU A 41 -0.99 1.34 17.33
CA GLU A 41 -1.70 0.84 18.53
C GLU A 41 -0.78 0.14 19.54
N ILE A 42 0.26 -0.56 19.07
CA ILE A 42 1.18 -1.33 19.91
C ILE A 42 2.58 -0.73 19.77
N PRO A 43 3.05 0.07 20.73
CA PRO A 43 4.31 0.80 20.62
C PRO A 43 5.54 -0.07 20.33
N GLU A 44 5.58 -1.30 20.87
CA GLU A 44 6.68 -2.26 20.66
C GLU A 44 6.70 -2.84 19.24
N LYS A 45 5.63 -2.66 18.48
CA LYS A 45 5.46 -3.17 17.11
C LYS A 45 5.15 -2.05 16.12
N ALA A 46 5.07 -0.81 16.60
CA ALA A 46 4.78 0.35 15.78
C ALA A 46 5.88 0.63 14.76
N ILE A 47 5.51 1.30 13.69
CA ILE A 47 6.49 1.94 12.80
C ILE A 47 7.17 3.05 13.60
N PRO A 48 8.50 3.06 13.72
CA PRO A 48 9.19 4.08 14.52
C PRO A 48 8.84 5.50 14.05
N THR A 49 8.60 6.39 15.01
CA THR A 49 8.23 7.78 14.70
C THR A 49 9.33 8.48 13.87
N ALA A 50 10.61 8.16 14.10
CA ALA A 50 11.71 8.69 13.32
C ALA A 50 11.58 8.28 11.83
N VAL A 51 11.26 7.01 11.55
CA VAL A 51 11.03 6.54 10.17
C VAL A 51 9.89 7.30 9.50
N MET A 52 8.79 7.51 10.22
CA MET A 52 7.64 8.24 9.70
C MET A 52 7.96 9.73 9.45
N ARG A 53 8.76 10.36 10.32
CA ARG A 53 9.18 11.77 10.16
C ARG A 53 10.11 11.98 8.97
N GLU A 54 11.02 11.05 8.72
CA GLU A 54 11.99 11.14 7.64
C GLU A 54 11.43 10.71 6.29
N ALA A 55 10.29 10.00 6.29
CA ALA A 55 9.64 9.49 5.09
C ALA A 55 9.41 10.59 4.05
N LYS A 56 9.83 10.34 2.82
CA LYS A 56 9.56 11.20 1.66
C LYS A 56 8.21 10.87 1.01
N GLY A 57 7.66 9.70 1.31
CA GLY A 57 6.33 9.28 0.90
C GLY A 57 5.90 8.02 1.62
N LEU A 58 4.63 7.69 1.51
CA LEU A 58 4.02 6.47 2.04
C LEU A 58 3.11 5.86 0.99
N ALA A 59 3.25 4.56 0.72
CA ALA A 59 2.26 3.80 0.00
C ALA A 59 1.58 2.83 0.99
N ILE A 60 0.26 2.85 1.02
CA ILE A 60 -0.55 2.12 2.00
C ILE A 60 -1.56 1.28 1.23
N LEU A 61 -1.52 -0.04 1.42
CA LEU A 61 -2.36 -0.97 0.67
C LEU A 61 -3.03 -1.98 1.59
N ASN A 62 -4.21 -2.40 1.18
CA ASN A 62 -4.88 -3.58 1.70
C ASN A 62 -4.82 -4.68 0.62
N VAL A 63 -4.20 -5.81 0.94
CA VAL A 63 -3.97 -6.90 -0.01
C VAL A 63 -4.63 -8.17 0.48
N THR A 64 -5.51 -8.74 -0.33
CA THR A 64 -6.12 -10.04 -0.10
C THR A 64 -5.40 -11.07 -0.96
N LYS A 65 -5.03 -12.19 -0.33
CA LYS A 65 -4.53 -13.40 -0.98
C LYS A 65 -5.49 -14.54 -0.71
N ALA A 66 -5.93 -15.23 -1.75
CA ALA A 66 -6.80 -16.39 -1.59
C ALA A 66 -6.48 -17.46 -2.64
N GLY A 67 -6.69 -18.73 -2.29
CA GLY A 67 -6.55 -19.83 -3.22
C GLY A 67 -6.26 -21.19 -2.59
N PHE A 68 -6.14 -22.18 -3.47
CA PHE A 68 -5.77 -23.56 -3.17
C PHE A 68 -4.87 -24.06 -4.30
N ILE A 69 -3.61 -24.40 -4.02
CA ILE A 69 -2.56 -24.76 -4.99
C ILE A 69 -2.18 -23.56 -5.89
N ILE A 70 -3.16 -22.94 -6.54
CA ILE A 70 -3.01 -21.66 -7.24
C ILE A 70 -3.61 -20.59 -6.34
N THR A 71 -2.85 -19.55 -6.05
CA THR A 71 -3.30 -18.43 -5.25
C THR A 71 -3.34 -17.17 -6.10
N GLY A 72 -4.46 -16.44 -6.01
CA GLY A 72 -4.57 -15.07 -6.48
C GLY A 72 -4.28 -14.10 -5.34
N ARG A 73 -3.61 -13.00 -5.63
CA ARG A 73 -3.52 -11.86 -4.74
C ARG A 73 -3.96 -10.61 -5.48
N GLY A 74 -4.67 -9.75 -4.78
CA GLY A 74 -5.09 -8.46 -5.30
C GLY A 74 -5.26 -7.49 -4.15
N GLY A 75 -5.03 -6.22 -4.41
CA GLY A 75 -5.20 -5.20 -3.39
C GLY A 75 -5.17 -3.81 -3.99
N THR A 76 -5.78 -2.88 -3.24
CA THR A 76 -5.84 -1.47 -3.59
C THR A 76 -5.34 -0.63 -2.43
N GLY A 77 -5.07 0.63 -2.69
CA GLY A 77 -4.61 1.58 -1.70
C GLY A 77 -4.21 2.90 -2.32
N ILE A 78 -3.44 3.65 -1.56
CA ILE A 78 -3.01 5.00 -1.96
C ILE A 78 -1.51 5.18 -1.76
N VAL A 79 -0.95 6.14 -2.48
CA VAL A 79 0.38 6.69 -2.21
C VAL A 79 0.27 8.20 -1.99
N VAL A 80 1.03 8.70 -1.03
CA VAL A 80 1.17 10.14 -0.73
C VAL A 80 2.65 10.49 -0.67
N ALA A 81 2.99 11.73 -0.96
CA ALA A 81 4.35 12.26 -0.86
C ALA A 81 4.44 13.40 0.14
N ARG A 82 5.61 13.56 0.75
CA ARG A 82 5.90 14.73 1.56
C ARG A 82 6.23 15.91 0.66
N ILE A 83 5.56 17.01 0.91
CA ILE A 83 5.73 18.27 0.20
C ILE A 83 6.03 19.40 1.21
N GLU A 84 6.44 20.57 0.75
CA GLU A 84 6.78 21.70 1.63
C GLU A 84 5.68 22.07 2.64
N LYS A 85 4.42 21.92 2.27
CA LYS A 85 3.25 22.23 3.11
C LYS A 85 2.64 21.01 3.80
N GLY A 86 3.44 19.96 4.08
CA GLY A 86 3.00 18.72 4.73
C GLY A 86 2.90 17.55 3.75
N TRP A 87 1.72 16.99 3.54
CA TRP A 87 1.51 15.83 2.68
C TRP A 87 0.67 16.16 1.45
N SER A 88 1.01 15.58 0.33
CA SER A 88 0.25 15.69 -0.92
C SER A 88 -1.16 15.12 -0.79
N GLY A 89 -1.98 15.31 -1.79
CA GLY A 89 -3.17 14.50 -1.99
C GLY A 89 -2.81 13.03 -2.24
N PRO A 90 -3.74 12.08 -1.99
CA PRO A 90 -3.53 10.67 -2.28
C PRO A 90 -3.61 10.39 -3.78
N SER A 91 -2.74 9.50 -4.29
CA SER A 91 -2.84 8.91 -5.61
C SER A 91 -3.18 7.43 -5.49
N ALA A 92 -4.17 6.97 -6.24
CA ALA A 92 -4.65 5.59 -6.19
C ALA A 92 -3.63 4.62 -6.79
N ILE A 93 -3.38 3.53 -6.06
CA ILE A 93 -2.50 2.44 -6.49
C ILE A 93 -3.20 1.09 -6.30
N GLY A 94 -2.69 0.08 -6.98
CA GLY A 94 -3.15 -1.30 -6.82
C GLY A 94 -2.04 -2.29 -7.07
N THR A 95 -2.22 -3.50 -6.58
CA THR A 95 -1.32 -4.63 -6.83
C THR A 95 -2.12 -5.86 -7.19
N GLY A 96 -1.55 -6.74 -8.00
CA GLY A 96 -2.15 -8.01 -8.36
C GLY A 96 -1.11 -9.04 -8.73
N GLY A 97 -1.47 -10.31 -8.65
CA GLY A 97 -0.59 -11.37 -9.04
C GLY A 97 -1.18 -12.75 -8.78
N ILE A 98 -0.58 -13.73 -9.44
CA ILE A 98 -0.86 -15.15 -9.21
C ILE A 98 0.38 -15.80 -8.62
N GLY A 99 0.18 -16.75 -7.73
CA GLY A 99 1.25 -17.55 -7.14
C GLY A 99 0.88 -19.02 -7.10
N PHE A 100 1.89 -19.85 -6.98
CA PHE A 100 1.72 -21.29 -6.78
C PHE A 100 2.20 -21.66 -5.38
N GLY A 101 1.42 -22.44 -4.65
CA GLY A 101 1.82 -22.90 -3.32
C GLY A 101 0.80 -23.88 -2.75
N PHE A 102 1.27 -24.80 -1.91
CA PHE A 102 0.43 -25.83 -1.26
C PHE A 102 -0.36 -25.28 -0.05
N GLN A 103 -0.80 -24.01 -0.13
CA GLN A 103 -1.58 -23.37 0.93
C GLN A 103 -3.03 -23.23 0.45
N ALA A 104 -3.97 -23.64 1.30
CA ALA A 104 -5.39 -23.38 1.14
C ALA A 104 -5.81 -22.32 2.14
N GLY A 105 -6.50 -21.26 1.69
CA GLY A 105 -7.02 -20.25 2.60
C GLY A 105 -7.18 -18.87 1.96
N ALA A 106 -7.65 -17.96 2.79
CA ALA A 106 -7.72 -16.54 2.48
C ALA A 106 -6.99 -15.75 3.58
N GLN A 107 -6.22 -14.76 3.18
CA GLN A 107 -5.45 -13.91 4.08
C GLN A 107 -5.59 -12.46 3.63
N VAL A 108 -5.87 -11.57 4.56
CA VAL A 108 -5.84 -10.13 4.35
C VAL A 108 -4.59 -9.57 5.02
N SER A 109 -3.84 -8.76 4.29
CA SER A 109 -2.63 -8.11 4.77
C SER A 109 -2.72 -6.61 4.55
N GLU A 110 -2.50 -5.87 5.61
CA GLU A 110 -2.32 -4.42 5.58
C GLU A 110 -0.83 -4.12 5.40
N LEU A 111 -0.50 -3.31 4.40
CA LEU A 111 0.88 -2.97 4.05
C LEU A 111 1.10 -1.47 4.20
N VAL A 112 2.20 -1.10 4.85
CA VAL A 112 2.74 0.26 4.83
C VAL A 112 4.14 0.21 4.24
N ILE A 113 4.33 0.93 3.15
CA ILE A 113 5.58 1.02 2.39
C ILE A 113 6.09 2.44 2.56
N VAL A 114 7.16 2.60 3.32
CA VAL A 114 7.79 3.89 3.57
C VAL A 114 8.81 4.17 2.49
N LEU A 115 8.61 5.25 1.76
CA LEU A 115 9.49 5.73 0.70
C LEU A 115 10.50 6.70 1.32
N ASN A 116 11.75 6.25 1.50
CA ASN A 116 12.78 6.99 2.21
C ASN A 116 13.52 8.00 1.33
N THR A 117 13.44 7.86 0.01
CA THR A 117 14.18 8.70 -0.93
C THR A 117 13.27 9.38 -1.96
N PRO A 118 13.69 10.52 -2.50
CA PRO A 118 12.95 11.17 -3.59
C PRO A 118 12.81 10.27 -4.83
N GLU A 119 13.78 9.41 -5.09
CA GLU A 119 13.79 8.46 -6.21
C GLU A 119 12.66 7.42 -6.02
N ALA A 120 12.44 6.96 -4.78
CA ALA A 120 11.35 6.06 -4.46
C ALA A 120 9.98 6.73 -4.71
N VAL A 121 9.80 7.98 -4.29
CA VAL A 121 8.59 8.76 -4.59
C VAL A 121 8.43 8.96 -6.10
N ASN A 122 9.53 9.29 -6.80
CA ASN A 122 9.53 9.50 -8.25
C ASN A 122 9.11 8.25 -9.04
N ALA A 123 9.46 7.07 -8.55
CA ALA A 123 9.02 5.83 -9.17
C ALA A 123 7.49 5.73 -9.22
N PHE A 124 6.82 6.10 -8.13
CA PHE A 124 5.34 6.14 -8.08
C PHE A 124 4.75 7.33 -8.85
N SER A 125 5.48 8.44 -8.96
CA SER A 125 5.04 9.65 -9.67
C SER A 125 4.99 9.49 -11.18
N LYS A 126 5.83 8.63 -11.76
CA LYS A 126 5.90 8.42 -13.22
C LYS A 126 4.65 7.76 -13.80
N GLY A 127 3.76 7.26 -12.95
CA GLY A 127 2.64 6.43 -13.36
C GLY A 127 3.08 5.04 -13.84
N GLY A 128 2.10 4.19 -14.16
CA GLY A 128 2.37 2.82 -14.59
C GLY A 128 2.78 1.88 -13.46
N ASN A 129 3.73 0.99 -13.72
CA ASN A 129 4.09 -0.09 -12.82
C ASN A 129 5.42 0.16 -12.09
N VAL A 130 5.39 0.06 -10.77
CA VAL A 130 6.59 0.05 -9.90
C VAL A 130 6.85 -1.37 -9.44
N THR A 131 8.02 -1.92 -9.74
CA THR A 131 8.46 -3.21 -9.21
C THR A 131 9.35 -2.98 -8.01
N LEU A 132 8.93 -3.44 -6.85
CA LEU A 132 9.70 -3.37 -5.61
C LEU A 132 10.90 -4.32 -5.67
N GLY A 133 12.07 -3.86 -5.24
CA GLY A 133 13.32 -4.66 -5.29
C GLY A 133 14.00 -4.70 -6.67
N GLY A 134 13.48 -3.96 -7.65
CA GLY A 134 14.14 -3.77 -8.94
C GLY A 134 15.26 -2.72 -8.86
N ALA A 135 14.97 -1.52 -9.38
CA ALA A 135 15.92 -0.39 -9.32
C ALA A 135 16.02 0.28 -7.93
N LEU A 136 15.12 -0.04 -7.01
CA LEU A 136 15.05 0.53 -5.66
C LEU A 136 15.36 -0.55 -4.63
N SER A 137 16.28 -0.28 -3.71
CA SER A 137 16.55 -1.19 -2.59
C SER A 137 15.37 -1.22 -1.63
N VAL A 138 14.92 -2.42 -1.30
CA VAL A 138 13.80 -2.68 -0.39
C VAL A 138 14.31 -3.47 0.81
N ALA A 139 13.93 -3.05 2.01
CA ALA A 139 14.22 -3.78 3.23
C ALA A 139 12.96 -3.91 4.10
N ALA A 140 12.93 -4.95 4.95
CA ALA A 140 11.98 -5.01 6.04
C ALA A 140 12.23 -3.84 7.00
N GLY A 141 11.19 -3.09 7.31
CA GLY A 141 11.32 -1.94 8.20
C GLY A 141 11.63 -2.36 9.64
N PRO A 142 12.42 -1.57 10.37
CA PRO A 142 12.63 -1.77 11.80
C PRO A 142 11.33 -1.55 12.57
N ILE A 143 11.08 -2.32 13.62
CA ILE A 143 9.86 -2.23 14.45
C ILE A 143 10.19 -1.95 15.91
N GLY A 144 9.30 -1.25 16.60
CA GLY A 144 9.41 -0.97 18.04
C GLY A 144 10.30 0.25 18.37
N ARG A 145 10.36 0.57 19.65
CA ARG A 145 11.04 1.78 20.14
C ARG A 145 12.55 1.76 20.00
N ASP A 146 13.15 0.57 20.09
CA ASP A 146 14.61 0.40 20.02
C ASP A 146 15.12 0.26 18.57
N ALA A 147 14.25 0.39 17.60
CA ALA A 147 14.55 0.20 16.17
C ALA A 147 15.42 1.32 15.58
N GLU A 148 15.57 2.46 16.25
CA GLU A 148 16.43 3.56 15.77
C GLU A 148 17.90 3.11 15.61
N ALA A 149 18.35 2.18 16.44
CA ALA A 149 19.71 1.61 16.33
C ALA A 149 19.86 0.59 15.19
N SER A 150 18.75 0.11 14.63
CA SER A 150 18.72 -0.95 13.61
C SER A 150 18.36 -0.43 12.21
N LEU A 151 18.35 0.91 12.01
CA LEU A 151 18.10 1.50 10.70
C LEU A 151 19.14 0.98 9.71
N THR A 152 18.70 0.19 8.74
CA THR A 152 19.54 -0.22 7.62
C THR A 152 19.80 1.02 6.77
N LEU A 153 20.93 1.69 7.04
CA LEU A 153 21.37 2.86 6.31
C LEU A 153 21.44 2.51 4.82
N GLY A 154 20.58 3.15 4.01
CA GLY A 154 20.61 3.05 2.56
C GLY A 154 19.46 2.31 1.89
N ALA A 155 18.49 1.75 2.59
CA ALA A 155 17.31 1.23 1.92
C ALA A 155 16.41 2.38 1.43
N ALA A 156 16.13 2.39 0.12
CA ALA A 156 15.24 3.37 -0.48
C ALA A 156 13.78 3.20 -0.01
N ILE A 157 13.43 1.99 0.41
CA ILE A 157 12.08 1.61 0.82
C ILE A 157 12.14 0.71 2.05
N TYR A 158 11.33 1.02 3.08
CA TYR A 158 11.01 0.10 4.17
C TYR A 158 9.60 -0.45 3.99
N THR A 159 9.42 -1.73 4.28
CA THR A 159 8.12 -2.40 4.17
C THR A 159 7.66 -2.94 5.51
N TYR A 160 6.40 -2.70 5.81
CA TYR A 160 5.73 -3.17 7.01
C TYR A 160 4.46 -3.90 6.62
N SER A 161 4.20 -5.03 7.25
CA SER A 161 2.98 -5.82 7.01
C SER A 161 2.32 -6.20 8.32
N ARG A 162 1.00 -6.12 8.33
CA ARG A 162 0.14 -6.67 9.37
C ARG A 162 -0.81 -7.67 8.74
N SER A 163 -0.76 -8.91 9.18
CA SER A 163 -1.66 -9.96 8.73
C SER A 163 -2.32 -10.62 9.92
N GLN A 164 -3.65 -10.67 9.95
CA GLN A 164 -4.44 -11.28 11.04
C GLN A 164 -3.97 -10.89 12.47
N GLY A 165 -3.57 -9.63 12.65
CA GLY A 165 -3.08 -9.12 13.94
C GLY A 165 -1.60 -9.42 14.27
N LEU A 166 -0.88 -10.12 13.39
CA LEU A 166 0.56 -10.29 13.50
C LEU A 166 1.28 -9.21 12.70
N PHE A 167 2.21 -8.52 13.34
CA PHE A 167 3.08 -7.53 12.69
C PHE A 167 4.42 -8.19 12.34
N ALA A 168 4.91 -7.91 11.13
CA ALA A 168 6.24 -8.33 10.71
C ALA A 168 6.82 -7.30 9.73
N GLY A 169 8.12 -7.11 9.78
CA GLY A 169 8.85 -6.57 8.65
C GLY A 169 8.87 -7.64 7.55
N VAL A 170 8.43 -7.31 6.36
CA VAL A 170 8.28 -8.27 5.26
C VAL A 170 9.02 -7.77 4.03
N SER A 171 9.76 -8.65 3.38
CA SER A 171 10.29 -8.36 2.05
C SER A 171 9.15 -8.49 1.02
N LEU A 172 8.92 -7.43 0.27
CA LEU A 172 7.96 -7.37 -0.83
C LEU A 172 8.65 -7.35 -2.21
N GLU A 173 9.88 -7.85 -2.28
CA GLU A 173 10.62 -7.93 -3.54
C GLU A 173 9.84 -8.64 -4.64
N GLY A 174 9.90 -8.10 -5.86
CA GLY A 174 9.17 -8.60 -6.99
C GLY A 174 7.66 -8.26 -7.00
N THR A 175 7.17 -7.53 -6.00
CA THR A 175 5.79 -7.04 -6.02
C THR A 175 5.66 -5.90 -7.02
N VAL A 176 4.69 -6.01 -7.91
CA VAL A 176 4.32 -4.94 -8.86
C VAL A 176 3.18 -4.13 -8.28
N ILE A 177 3.36 -2.82 -8.22
CA ILE A 177 2.33 -1.85 -7.83
C ILE A 177 2.07 -0.95 -9.03
N ALA A 178 0.81 -0.83 -9.42
CA ALA A 178 0.36 -0.02 -10.56
C ALA A 178 -0.40 1.22 -10.08
N THR A 179 -0.26 2.33 -10.78
CA THR A 179 -1.14 3.49 -10.63
C THR A 179 -2.52 3.18 -11.19
N ARG A 180 -3.56 3.63 -10.51
CA ARG A 180 -4.97 3.51 -10.93
C ARG A 180 -5.47 4.87 -11.41
N ASP A 181 -5.14 5.23 -12.65
CA ASP A 181 -5.41 6.56 -13.20
C ASP A 181 -6.92 6.88 -13.30
N GLU A 182 -7.75 5.88 -13.62
CA GLU A 182 -9.21 6.02 -13.63
C GLU A 182 -9.76 6.35 -12.24
N ALA A 183 -9.27 5.68 -11.20
CA ALA A 183 -9.66 5.95 -9.81
C ALA A 183 -9.21 7.35 -9.36
N ASN A 184 -8.03 7.80 -9.79
CA ASN A 184 -7.58 9.17 -9.58
C ASN A 184 -8.54 10.17 -10.24
N ALA A 185 -8.85 9.97 -11.51
CA ALA A 185 -9.73 10.86 -12.27
C ALA A 185 -11.13 10.96 -11.64
N GLU A 186 -11.68 9.83 -11.20
CA GLU A 186 -12.97 9.77 -10.49
C GLU A 186 -12.93 10.53 -9.16
N TYR A 187 -11.91 10.26 -8.34
CA TYR A 187 -11.77 10.86 -7.01
C TYR A 187 -11.57 12.38 -7.05
N TYR A 188 -10.77 12.87 -8.00
CA TYR A 188 -10.49 14.30 -8.18
C TYR A 188 -11.54 15.00 -9.05
N GLY A 189 -12.50 14.28 -9.64
CA GLY A 189 -13.54 14.82 -10.53
C GLY A 189 -13.02 15.35 -11.86
N LYS A 190 -11.77 15.04 -12.24
CA LYS A 190 -11.10 15.44 -13.49
C LYS A 190 -9.90 14.54 -13.77
N PRO A 191 -9.47 14.40 -15.02
CA PRO A 191 -8.21 13.74 -15.35
C PRO A 191 -7.04 14.39 -14.61
N VAL A 192 -6.27 13.60 -13.86
CA VAL A 192 -5.09 14.06 -13.13
C VAL A 192 -4.00 12.99 -13.19
N GLU A 193 -2.75 13.43 -13.26
CA GLU A 193 -1.61 12.52 -13.27
C GLU A 193 -1.03 12.35 -11.86
N ALA A 194 -0.57 11.14 -11.54
CA ALA A 194 0.04 10.83 -10.25
C ALA A 194 1.19 11.80 -9.91
N LYS A 195 1.99 12.22 -10.90
CA LYS A 195 3.09 13.18 -10.71
C LYS A 195 2.62 14.53 -10.18
N ASP A 196 1.47 15.03 -10.68
CA ASP A 196 0.96 16.34 -10.26
C ASP A 196 0.28 16.26 -8.90
N ILE A 197 -0.38 15.12 -8.59
CA ILE A 197 -0.92 14.82 -7.27
C ILE A 197 0.22 14.80 -6.24
N LEU A 198 1.24 13.98 -6.47
CA LEU A 198 2.35 13.75 -5.53
C LEU A 198 3.28 14.97 -5.42
N ALA A 199 3.33 15.83 -6.43
CA ALA A 199 4.01 17.11 -6.36
C ALA A 199 3.21 18.21 -5.60
N GLY A 200 1.99 17.90 -5.15
CA GLY A 200 1.12 18.87 -4.46
C GLY A 200 0.55 19.96 -5.36
N LYS A 201 0.54 19.76 -6.67
CA LYS A 201 0.00 20.74 -7.64
C LYS A 201 -1.52 20.66 -7.79
N VAL A 202 -2.11 19.59 -7.30
CA VAL A 202 -3.56 19.35 -7.35
C VAL A 202 -4.13 19.44 -5.95
N GLU A 203 -5.15 20.28 -5.77
CA GLU A 203 -5.84 20.40 -4.49
C GLU A 203 -6.54 19.07 -4.17
N PRO A 204 -6.26 18.47 -3.00
CA PRO A 204 -6.88 17.21 -2.63
C PRO A 204 -8.36 17.40 -2.29
N PRO A 205 -9.23 16.46 -2.69
CA PRO A 205 -10.64 16.47 -2.29
C PRO A 205 -10.84 16.48 -0.78
N ALA A 206 -11.99 16.99 -0.33
CA ALA A 206 -12.33 17.08 1.10
C ALA A 206 -12.22 15.72 1.84
N GLY A 207 -12.49 14.61 1.14
CA GLY A 207 -12.34 13.25 1.67
C GLY A 207 -10.92 12.90 2.11
N ALA A 208 -9.88 13.57 1.59
CA ALA A 208 -8.50 13.36 1.99
C ALA A 208 -8.11 14.05 3.31
N ARG A 209 -8.98 14.88 3.90
CA ARG A 209 -8.64 15.68 5.08
C ARG A 209 -8.18 14.82 6.26
N LYS A 210 -8.97 13.82 6.63
CA LYS A 210 -8.66 12.93 7.77
C LYS A 210 -7.30 12.25 7.61
N LEU A 211 -6.98 11.79 6.40
CA LEU A 211 -5.67 11.20 6.09
C LEU A 211 -4.53 12.20 6.34
N ARG A 212 -4.67 13.42 5.84
CA ARG A 212 -3.67 14.48 6.01
C ARG A 212 -3.50 14.85 7.49
N ASP A 213 -4.60 14.93 8.24
CA ASP A 213 -4.58 15.24 9.68
C ASP A 213 -3.84 14.13 10.48
N VAL A 214 -4.07 12.86 10.16
CA VAL A 214 -3.35 11.75 10.79
C VAL A 214 -1.86 11.78 10.44
N LEU A 215 -1.51 12.05 9.19
CA LEU A 215 -0.13 12.11 8.73
C LEU A 215 0.61 13.36 9.21
N SER A 216 -0.09 14.45 9.52
CA SER A 216 0.52 15.68 10.02
C SER A 216 1.16 15.56 11.40
N LYS A 217 0.90 14.44 12.11
CA LYS A 217 1.52 14.11 13.40
C LYS A 217 3.00 13.73 13.27
N TYR A 218 3.43 13.45 12.06
CA TYR A 218 4.80 13.04 11.71
C TYR A 218 5.44 14.09 10.81
#